data_ad2f0fe0a4f81f4e871fb82b1e8e9bdd
#
_entry.id   ad2f0fe0a4f81f4e871fb82b1e8e9bdd
#
_cell.length_a   1.000
_cell.length_b   1.000
_cell.length_c   1.000
_cell.angle_alpha   90.00
_cell.angle_beta   90.00
_cell.angle_gamma   90.00
#
_symmetry.space_group_name_H-M   'P 1'
#
loop_
_entity.id
_entity.type
_entity.pdbx_description
1 polymer ?
#
loop_
_entity_poly.entity_id
_entity_poly.type
_entity_poly.pdbx_seq_one_letter_code
_entity_poly.pdbx_strand_id
1 'polypeptide(L)'
;LAKLNIFTKPSELKVVFLHEHNAENSAWVRAHDKGIEALQQAFPDRVFITRKENIEPEVDAEQVLEDVAHDNADVVFTSSARMHTACLKVAAQHPKTRILNCSLNAPHPLVRTYYPRTYEVTYLLGILAGVLTKTDRVGYVTANPVYGIPAAVNAYAQGLKTVRPDAKVVLRWACLPDPAHPLDFSDRQDVEIFYARDNREPEGTHRDYGLVRRMPDGSLQPLGLPVWRWDTFYIEIIRSIFDGAWDSDAAGARAVNYWWGMRSGAEEIDYSKDLPAGTLQLLDLMEKMLHEDDLRIFPEDLYAQGHVLHSPEAVVYSPKELMEMDWLDECVEGALPHYDELDVKTHTLMAINGLNTLKGFVK
;
A
#
# COMPACT_ATOMS: atom_id res chain seq x y z
N LEU A 1 15.22 -17.66 -41.93
CA LEU A 1 15.75 -16.34 -41.58
C LEU A 1 14.94 -15.79 -40.43
N ALA A 2 15.40 -16.02 -39.19
CA ALA A 2 14.83 -15.42 -38.01
C ALA A 2 15.03 -13.89 -38.11
N LYS A 3 13.94 -13.13 -38.11
CA LYS A 3 14.00 -11.68 -37.93
C LYS A 3 14.56 -11.44 -36.53
N LEU A 4 15.82 -11.00 -36.45
CA LEU A 4 16.29 -10.34 -35.23
C LEU A 4 15.40 -9.13 -35.01
N ASN A 5 14.49 -9.21 -34.05
CA ASN A 5 13.83 -8.06 -33.50
C ASN A 5 14.90 -7.27 -32.73
N ILE A 6 15.55 -6.34 -33.40
CA ILE A 6 16.41 -5.34 -32.76
C ILE A 6 15.41 -4.38 -32.09
N PHE A 7 15.08 -4.64 -30.83
CA PHE A 7 14.38 -3.66 -30.01
C PHE A 7 15.31 -2.45 -29.90
N THR A 8 15.01 -1.40 -30.63
CA THR A 8 15.71 -0.12 -30.47
C THR A 8 15.30 0.44 -29.12
N LYS A 9 16.29 0.53 -28.21
CA LYS A 9 16.08 1.16 -26.91
C LYS A 9 15.60 2.59 -27.13
N PRO A 10 14.56 3.05 -26.42
CA PRO A 10 14.06 4.41 -26.57
C PRO A 10 15.13 5.40 -26.10
N SER A 11 15.28 6.52 -26.80
CA SER A 11 16.15 7.63 -26.38
C SER A 11 15.43 8.54 -25.36
N GLU A 12 14.13 8.69 -25.54
CA GLU A 12 13.25 9.56 -24.77
C GLU A 12 11.95 8.82 -24.45
N LEU A 13 11.26 9.25 -23.38
CA LEU A 13 9.95 8.71 -22.98
C LEU A 13 9.00 9.82 -22.59
N LYS A 14 7.77 9.74 -23.08
CA LYS A 14 6.61 10.49 -22.60
C LYS A 14 5.94 9.70 -21.48
N VAL A 15 5.99 10.21 -20.26
CA VAL A 15 5.47 9.55 -19.07
C VAL A 15 4.30 10.34 -18.50
N VAL A 16 3.17 9.69 -18.31
CA VAL A 16 1.96 10.32 -17.78
C VAL A 16 1.60 9.70 -16.43
N PHE A 17 1.27 10.56 -15.47
CA PHE A 17 0.77 10.17 -14.16
C PHE A 17 -0.69 10.60 -14.02
N LEU A 18 -1.54 9.66 -13.60
CA LEU A 18 -2.97 9.89 -13.40
C LEU A 18 -3.33 9.64 -11.93
N HIS A 19 -3.91 10.65 -11.30
CA HIS A 19 -4.28 10.64 -9.88
C HIS A 19 -5.78 10.84 -9.69
N GLU A 20 -6.37 10.06 -8.80
CA GLU A 20 -7.77 10.21 -8.37
C GLU A 20 -7.99 11.51 -7.57
N HIS A 21 -7.00 11.89 -6.77
CA HIS A 21 -6.98 13.09 -5.96
C HIS A 21 -5.85 14.02 -6.39
N ASN A 22 -5.66 15.14 -5.68
CA ASN A 22 -4.51 16.02 -5.85
C ASN A 22 -3.62 16.02 -4.60
N ALA A 23 -2.43 16.62 -4.72
CA ALA A 23 -1.46 16.68 -3.64
C ALA A 23 -1.89 17.56 -2.45
N GLU A 24 -2.87 18.45 -2.59
CA GLU A 24 -3.35 19.29 -1.50
C GLU A 24 -4.15 18.52 -0.47
N ASN A 25 -4.92 17.52 -0.92
CA ASN A 25 -5.85 16.78 -0.08
C ASN A 25 -5.49 15.30 0.14
N SER A 26 -4.36 14.82 -0.41
CA SER A 26 -3.91 13.43 -0.25
C SER A 26 -2.42 13.32 0.03
N ALA A 27 -2.05 12.74 1.17
CA ALA A 27 -0.66 12.41 1.48
C ALA A 27 -0.10 11.34 0.53
N TRP A 28 -0.94 10.44 0.07
CA TRP A 28 -0.63 9.45 -0.95
C TRP A 28 -0.19 10.10 -2.26
N VAL A 29 -0.98 11.04 -2.78
CA VAL A 29 -0.63 11.78 -4.01
C VAL A 29 0.62 12.64 -3.81
N ARG A 30 0.77 13.31 -2.66
CA ARG A 30 2.02 14.04 -2.34
C ARG A 30 3.26 13.16 -2.37
N ALA A 31 3.16 11.92 -1.90
CA ALA A 31 4.27 10.98 -1.96
C ALA A 31 4.60 10.60 -3.42
N HIS A 32 3.57 10.36 -4.24
CA HIS A 32 3.75 10.15 -5.69
C HIS A 32 4.41 11.35 -6.36
N ASP A 33 3.98 12.57 -6.05
CA ASP A 33 4.56 13.80 -6.62
C ASP A 33 6.04 13.97 -6.29
N LYS A 34 6.46 13.69 -5.05
CA LYS A 34 7.89 13.67 -4.69
C LYS A 34 8.68 12.67 -5.54
N GLY A 35 8.10 11.48 -5.77
CA GLY A 35 8.69 10.47 -6.64
C GLY A 35 8.79 10.94 -8.09
N ILE A 36 7.78 11.64 -8.58
CA ILE A 36 7.74 12.21 -9.94
C ILE A 36 8.81 13.30 -10.09
N GLU A 37 8.97 14.18 -9.11
CA GLU A 37 10.02 15.20 -9.10
C GLU A 37 11.42 14.58 -9.14
N ALA A 38 11.66 13.56 -8.35
CA ALA A 38 12.93 12.83 -8.36
C ALA A 38 13.18 12.11 -9.70
N LEU A 39 12.13 11.53 -10.31
CA LEU A 39 12.22 10.94 -11.64
C LEU A 39 12.63 11.97 -12.69
N GLN A 40 12.02 13.18 -12.67
CA GLN A 40 12.38 14.26 -13.59
C GLN A 40 13.83 14.72 -13.42
N GLN A 41 14.32 14.74 -12.15
CA GLN A 41 15.71 15.08 -11.86
C GLN A 41 16.69 13.98 -12.32
N ALA A 42 16.29 12.71 -12.23
CA ALA A 42 17.13 11.58 -12.64
C ALA A 42 17.30 11.49 -14.16
N PHE A 43 16.32 11.96 -14.95
CA PHE A 43 16.30 11.90 -16.41
C PHE A 43 15.84 13.22 -17.06
N PRO A 44 16.51 14.36 -16.81
CA PRO A 44 16.00 15.68 -17.14
C PRO A 44 15.73 15.90 -18.64
N ASP A 45 16.55 15.28 -19.51
CA ASP A 45 16.51 15.48 -20.98
C ASP A 45 15.93 14.26 -21.72
N ARG A 46 15.45 13.26 -20.98
CA ARG A 46 15.01 11.99 -21.55
C ARG A 46 13.60 11.58 -21.15
N VAL A 47 13.05 12.16 -20.10
CA VAL A 47 11.70 11.87 -19.60
C VAL A 47 10.87 13.15 -19.59
N PHE A 48 9.79 13.12 -20.36
CA PHE A 48 8.83 14.23 -20.46
C PHE A 48 7.57 13.87 -19.71
N ILE A 49 7.34 14.54 -18.58
CA ILE A 49 6.29 14.19 -17.62
C ILE A 49 5.05 15.04 -17.78
N THR A 50 3.90 14.40 -17.81
CA THR A 50 2.58 15.04 -17.69
C THR A 50 1.86 14.48 -16.47
N ARG A 51 1.20 15.33 -15.67
CA ARG A 51 0.35 14.95 -14.53
C ARG A 51 -1.10 15.33 -14.82
N LYS A 52 -2.02 14.45 -14.46
CA LYS A 52 -3.47 14.73 -14.47
C LYS A 52 -4.04 14.28 -13.12
N GLU A 53 -4.77 15.15 -12.48
CA GLU A 53 -5.29 15.00 -11.13
C GLU A 53 -6.82 15.09 -11.09
N ASN A 54 -7.42 14.70 -9.97
CA ASN A 54 -8.86 14.75 -9.73
C ASN A 54 -9.67 13.98 -10.78
N ILE A 55 -9.17 12.81 -11.16
CA ILE A 55 -9.81 11.92 -12.14
C ILE A 55 -10.76 11.00 -11.39
N GLU A 56 -12.08 11.09 -11.64
CA GLU A 56 -13.04 10.15 -11.08
C GLU A 56 -12.90 8.79 -11.78
N PRO A 57 -12.49 7.72 -11.05
CA PRO A 57 -12.08 6.46 -11.67
C PRO A 57 -13.14 5.79 -12.54
N GLU A 58 -14.41 5.82 -12.10
CA GLU A 58 -15.50 5.15 -12.80
C GLU A 58 -16.11 5.99 -13.93
N VAL A 59 -15.80 7.28 -13.98
CA VAL A 59 -16.40 8.23 -14.93
C VAL A 59 -15.40 8.68 -15.98
N ASP A 60 -14.22 9.14 -15.53
CA ASP A 60 -13.28 9.86 -16.41
C ASP A 60 -12.08 9.02 -16.82
N ALA A 61 -11.70 8.00 -16.03
CA ALA A 61 -10.40 7.35 -16.18
C ALA A 61 -10.23 6.68 -17.55
N GLU A 62 -11.26 6.05 -18.10
CA GLU A 62 -11.18 5.39 -19.41
C GLU A 62 -10.91 6.41 -20.51
N GLN A 63 -11.67 7.52 -20.56
CA GLN A 63 -11.48 8.57 -21.56
C GLN A 63 -10.12 9.26 -21.43
N VAL A 64 -9.69 9.56 -20.20
CA VAL A 64 -8.39 10.21 -19.95
C VAL A 64 -7.23 9.29 -20.38
N LEU A 65 -7.34 7.98 -20.12
CA LEU A 65 -6.35 6.98 -20.55
C LEU A 65 -6.31 6.87 -22.09
N GLU A 66 -7.48 6.84 -22.75
CA GLU A 66 -7.56 6.86 -24.23
C GLU A 66 -6.89 8.09 -24.80
N ASP A 67 -7.18 9.28 -24.27
CA ASP A 67 -6.61 10.54 -24.76
C ASP A 67 -5.07 10.53 -24.64
N VAL A 68 -4.52 10.11 -23.50
CA VAL A 68 -3.06 10.10 -23.32
C VAL A 68 -2.38 9.02 -24.18
N ALA A 69 -3.04 7.89 -24.42
CA ALA A 69 -2.52 6.86 -25.30
C ALA A 69 -2.53 7.33 -26.78
N HIS A 70 -3.59 8.03 -27.19
CA HIS A 70 -3.66 8.70 -28.50
C HIS A 70 -2.58 9.75 -28.69
N ASP A 71 -2.22 10.48 -27.64
CA ASP A 71 -1.13 11.47 -27.62
C ASP A 71 0.26 10.82 -27.59
N ASN A 72 0.33 9.51 -27.81
CA ASN A 72 1.54 8.69 -27.82
C ASN A 72 2.32 8.74 -26.51
N ALA A 73 1.65 8.58 -25.36
CA ALA A 73 2.30 8.29 -24.12
C ALA A 73 3.02 6.92 -24.20
N ASP A 74 4.30 6.89 -23.83
CA ASP A 74 5.10 5.66 -23.78
C ASP A 74 4.83 4.85 -22.53
N VAL A 75 4.61 5.56 -21.41
CA VAL A 75 4.36 4.96 -20.08
C VAL A 75 3.28 5.75 -19.36
N VAL A 76 2.31 5.04 -18.79
CA VAL A 76 1.26 5.62 -17.95
C VAL A 76 1.27 4.95 -16.59
N PHE A 77 1.37 5.75 -15.53
CA PHE A 77 1.19 5.32 -14.15
C PHE A 77 -0.14 5.84 -13.63
N THR A 78 -0.95 4.97 -13.05
CA THR A 78 -2.16 5.35 -12.32
C THR A 78 -1.99 5.06 -10.83
N SER A 79 -2.33 6.01 -9.96
CA SER A 79 -2.09 5.91 -8.51
C SER A 79 -3.27 5.33 -7.71
N SER A 80 -4.36 4.96 -8.38
CA SER A 80 -5.55 4.38 -7.76
C SER A 80 -5.88 3.01 -8.32
N ALA A 81 -6.11 2.06 -7.42
CA ALA A 81 -6.58 0.72 -7.78
C ALA A 81 -7.93 0.73 -8.52
N ARG A 82 -8.79 1.72 -8.26
CA ARG A 82 -10.10 1.87 -8.91
C ARG A 82 -9.99 2.11 -10.42
N MET A 83 -8.85 2.63 -10.91
CA MET A 83 -8.60 2.83 -12.34
C MET A 83 -8.22 1.54 -13.09
N HIS A 84 -8.07 0.39 -12.40
CA HIS A 84 -7.54 -0.84 -13.01
C HIS A 84 -8.35 -1.34 -14.20
N THR A 85 -9.68 -1.32 -14.10
CA THR A 85 -10.57 -1.77 -15.22
C THR A 85 -10.39 -0.90 -16.47
N ALA A 86 -10.29 0.43 -16.30
CA ALA A 86 -10.00 1.35 -17.39
C ALA A 86 -8.61 1.08 -17.98
N CYS A 87 -7.59 0.84 -17.14
CA CYS A 87 -6.26 0.46 -17.60
C CYS A 87 -6.28 -0.78 -18.50
N LEU A 88 -7.01 -1.83 -18.13
CA LEU A 88 -7.12 -3.06 -18.92
C LEU A 88 -7.77 -2.83 -20.28
N LYS A 89 -8.86 -2.06 -20.32
CA LYS A 89 -9.57 -1.75 -21.58
C LYS A 89 -8.67 -1.00 -22.55
N VAL A 90 -8.01 0.06 -22.06
CA VAL A 90 -7.16 0.91 -22.91
C VAL A 90 -5.88 0.18 -23.32
N ALA A 91 -5.25 -0.59 -22.43
CA ALA A 91 -4.07 -1.39 -22.76
C ALA A 91 -4.33 -2.41 -23.88
N ALA A 92 -5.56 -2.96 -23.95
CA ALA A 92 -5.94 -3.89 -25.01
C ALA A 92 -6.01 -3.21 -26.41
N GLN A 93 -6.34 -1.93 -26.44
CA GLN A 93 -6.47 -1.13 -27.70
C GLN A 93 -5.14 -0.45 -28.06
N HIS A 94 -4.32 -0.11 -27.06
CA HIS A 94 -3.05 0.61 -27.21
C HIS A 94 -1.85 -0.21 -26.70
N PRO A 95 -1.50 -1.35 -27.33
CA PRO A 95 -0.48 -2.27 -26.81
C PRO A 95 0.95 -1.70 -26.83
N LYS A 96 1.17 -0.52 -27.41
CA LYS A 96 2.46 0.17 -27.38
C LYS A 96 2.64 1.03 -26.13
N THR A 97 1.56 1.46 -25.51
CA THR A 97 1.59 2.23 -24.27
C THR A 97 1.75 1.28 -23.09
N ARG A 98 2.79 1.45 -22.31
CA ARG A 98 3.06 0.67 -21.09
C ARG A 98 2.25 1.22 -19.95
N ILE A 99 1.27 0.45 -19.45
CA ILE A 99 0.41 0.90 -18.35
C ILE A 99 0.76 0.17 -17.06
N LEU A 100 0.99 0.95 -15.99
CA LEU A 100 1.17 0.46 -14.63
C LEU A 100 0.08 1.02 -13.72
N ASN A 101 -0.60 0.13 -13.00
CA ASN A 101 -1.64 0.51 -12.06
C ASN A 101 -1.22 0.24 -10.61
N CYS A 102 -1.39 1.23 -9.74
CA CYS A 102 -1.10 1.09 -8.32
C CYS A 102 -2.17 0.26 -7.62
N SER A 103 -1.96 -1.06 -7.60
CA SER A 103 -2.86 -2.03 -6.98
C SER A 103 -2.15 -3.36 -6.73
N LEU A 104 -2.74 -4.19 -5.87
CA LEU A 104 -2.37 -5.60 -5.68
C LEU A 104 -3.36 -6.52 -6.39
N ASN A 105 -3.75 -6.19 -7.60
CA ASN A 105 -4.67 -7.02 -8.36
C ASN A 105 -3.98 -8.27 -8.95
N ALA A 106 -4.81 -9.19 -9.44
CA ALA A 106 -4.32 -10.33 -10.20
C ALA A 106 -3.47 -9.85 -11.39
N PRO A 107 -2.27 -10.37 -11.54
CA PRO A 107 -1.37 -9.94 -12.59
C PRO A 107 -2.00 -10.15 -13.97
N HIS A 108 -1.88 -9.18 -14.85
CA HIS A 108 -2.38 -9.24 -16.22
C HIS A 108 -1.26 -8.92 -17.23
N PRO A 109 -1.19 -9.62 -18.38
CA PRO A 109 -0.08 -9.42 -19.33
C PRO A 109 -0.01 -8.00 -19.92
N LEU A 110 -1.13 -7.29 -20.00
CA LEU A 110 -1.20 -5.95 -20.59
C LEU A 110 -1.00 -4.80 -19.60
N VAL A 111 -1.24 -5.04 -18.30
CA VAL A 111 -1.10 -4.03 -17.24
C VAL A 111 -0.24 -4.60 -16.12
N ARG A 112 0.88 -3.95 -15.83
CA ARG A 112 1.67 -4.30 -14.65
C ARG A 112 1.11 -3.58 -13.44
N THR A 113 1.09 -4.25 -12.31
CA THR A 113 0.64 -3.65 -11.05
C THR A 113 1.81 -3.37 -10.12
N TYR A 114 1.67 -2.37 -9.26
CA TYR A 114 2.67 -2.03 -8.26
C TYR A 114 2.00 -1.59 -6.96
N TYR A 115 2.58 -1.98 -5.82
CA TYR A 115 2.07 -1.59 -4.50
C TYR A 115 3.17 -1.80 -3.44
N PRO A 116 3.18 -1.03 -2.34
CA PRO A 116 4.15 -1.23 -1.27
C PRO A 116 3.78 -2.43 -0.38
N ARG A 117 4.80 -3.04 0.26
CA ARG A 117 4.64 -4.13 1.23
C ARG A 117 4.34 -3.60 2.62
N THR A 118 3.22 -2.92 2.77
CA THR A 118 2.84 -2.19 3.99
C THR A 118 2.93 -3.02 5.28
N TYR A 119 2.85 -4.35 5.20
CA TYR A 119 2.95 -5.22 6.37
C TYR A 119 4.33 -5.15 7.07
N GLU A 120 5.42 -4.84 6.35
CA GLU A 120 6.75 -4.69 6.93
C GLU A 120 6.79 -3.44 7.83
N VAL A 121 6.30 -2.33 7.32
CA VAL A 121 6.21 -1.05 8.06
C VAL A 121 5.25 -1.17 9.24
N THR A 122 4.07 -1.78 9.04
CA THR A 122 3.09 -1.90 10.14
C THR A 122 3.56 -2.79 11.27
N TYR A 123 4.39 -3.81 11.00
CA TYR A 123 5.04 -4.60 12.04
C TYR A 123 5.89 -3.73 12.97
N LEU A 124 6.76 -2.89 12.42
CA LEU A 124 7.61 -1.98 13.21
C LEU A 124 6.79 -0.94 13.98
N LEU A 125 5.72 -0.43 13.36
CA LEU A 125 4.79 0.48 14.03
C LEU A 125 4.02 -0.22 15.17
N GLY A 126 3.75 -1.52 15.05
CA GLY A 126 3.21 -2.35 16.12
C GLY A 126 4.17 -2.49 17.31
N ILE A 127 5.46 -2.71 17.04
CA ILE A 127 6.51 -2.70 18.07
C ILE A 127 6.54 -1.33 18.77
N LEU A 128 6.59 -0.24 17.99
CA LEU A 128 6.62 1.11 18.52
C LEU A 128 5.40 1.41 19.39
N ALA A 129 4.20 1.04 18.93
CA ALA A 129 2.98 1.18 19.70
C ALA A 129 3.05 0.43 21.04
N GLY A 130 3.53 -0.82 21.01
CA GLY A 130 3.65 -1.66 22.21
C GLY A 130 4.67 -1.15 23.22
N VAL A 131 5.80 -0.62 22.75
CA VAL A 131 6.83 -0.01 23.63
C VAL A 131 6.31 1.25 24.32
N LEU A 132 5.52 2.05 23.61
CA LEU A 132 5.12 3.38 24.09
C LEU A 132 3.77 3.43 24.79
N THR A 133 2.86 2.47 24.54
CA THR A 133 1.54 2.48 25.17
C THR A 133 1.61 2.25 26.66
N LYS A 134 0.74 2.94 27.39
CA LYS A 134 0.53 2.75 28.84
C LYS A 134 -0.70 1.89 29.15
N THR A 135 -1.43 1.50 28.12
CA THR A 135 -2.63 0.69 28.24
C THR A 135 -2.40 -0.69 27.61
N ASP A 136 -3.35 -1.59 27.80
CA ASP A 136 -3.31 -2.94 27.18
C ASP A 136 -3.97 -2.98 25.80
N ARG A 137 -4.27 -1.81 25.24
CA ARG A 137 -4.89 -1.68 23.91
C ARG A 137 -4.24 -0.60 23.08
N VAL A 138 -4.07 -0.91 21.80
CA VAL A 138 -3.66 0.04 20.75
C VAL A 138 -4.68 0.00 19.62
N GLY A 139 -4.86 1.09 18.92
CA GLY A 139 -5.82 1.17 17.82
C GLY A 139 -5.19 0.91 16.45
N TYR A 140 -5.99 0.44 15.53
CA TYR A 140 -5.64 0.36 14.11
C TYR A 140 -6.83 0.78 13.26
N VAL A 141 -6.66 1.81 12.46
CA VAL A 141 -7.66 2.26 11.48
C VAL A 141 -7.19 1.95 10.09
N THR A 142 -8.01 1.28 9.31
CA THR A 142 -7.73 0.97 7.90
C THR A 142 -8.91 1.31 6.99
N ALA A 143 -8.66 1.28 5.67
CA ALA A 143 -9.66 1.69 4.69
C ALA A 143 -10.67 0.59 4.37
N ASN A 144 -10.26 -0.32 3.51
CA ASN A 144 -11.12 -1.35 2.91
C ASN A 144 -10.43 -2.71 3.03
N PRO A 145 -11.17 -3.82 3.14
CA PRO A 145 -10.62 -5.16 3.26
C PRO A 145 -10.15 -5.71 1.90
N VAL A 146 -9.18 -5.01 1.30
CA VAL A 146 -8.56 -5.40 0.03
C VAL A 146 -7.33 -6.27 0.26
N TYR A 147 -6.80 -6.85 -0.81
CA TYR A 147 -5.56 -7.63 -0.79
C TYR A 147 -4.45 -6.94 0.02
N GLY A 148 -3.78 -7.73 0.87
CA GLY A 148 -2.66 -7.29 1.69
C GLY A 148 -3.02 -6.51 2.96
N ILE A 149 -4.25 -6.02 3.11
CA ILE A 149 -4.66 -5.25 4.31
C ILE A 149 -4.75 -6.13 5.55
N PRO A 150 -5.36 -7.34 5.55
CA PRO A 150 -5.32 -8.20 6.74
C PRO A 150 -3.89 -8.59 7.12
N ALA A 151 -2.99 -8.81 6.16
CA ALA A 151 -1.58 -9.05 6.47
C ALA A 151 -0.93 -7.85 7.18
N ALA A 152 -1.26 -6.61 6.79
CA ALA A 152 -0.77 -5.40 7.46
C ALA A 152 -1.32 -5.27 8.88
N VAL A 153 -2.61 -5.56 9.11
CA VAL A 153 -3.23 -5.58 10.45
C VAL A 153 -2.57 -6.64 11.32
N ASN A 154 -2.41 -7.85 10.79
CA ASN A 154 -1.81 -8.97 11.51
C ASN A 154 -0.31 -8.73 11.79
N ALA A 155 0.42 -8.11 10.88
CA ALA A 155 1.81 -7.72 11.11
C ALA A 155 1.93 -6.68 12.24
N TYR A 156 1.03 -5.69 12.28
CA TYR A 156 0.96 -4.75 13.40
C TYR A 156 0.67 -5.47 14.73
N ALA A 157 -0.24 -6.44 14.72
CA ALA A 157 -0.54 -7.28 15.87
C ALA A 157 0.67 -8.10 16.32
N GLN A 158 1.41 -8.72 15.39
CA GLN A 158 2.64 -9.46 15.69
C GLN A 158 3.73 -8.54 16.25
N GLY A 159 3.89 -7.33 15.70
CA GLY A 159 4.80 -6.32 16.22
C GLY A 159 4.45 -5.92 17.67
N LEU A 160 3.17 -5.70 17.96
CA LEU A 160 2.68 -5.44 19.30
C LEU A 160 3.00 -6.59 20.26
N LYS A 161 2.67 -7.84 19.86
CA LYS A 161 2.90 -9.05 20.67
C LYS A 161 4.39 -9.29 20.96
N THR A 162 5.29 -8.89 20.07
CA THR A 162 6.73 -9.02 20.27
C THR A 162 7.21 -8.31 21.55
N VAL A 163 6.58 -7.21 21.94
CA VAL A 163 6.98 -6.40 23.10
C VAL A 163 5.91 -6.37 24.20
N ARG A 164 4.66 -6.68 23.89
CA ARG A 164 3.52 -6.76 24.83
C ARG A 164 2.58 -7.91 24.47
N PRO A 165 2.91 -9.14 24.86
CA PRO A 165 2.19 -10.34 24.42
C PRO A 165 0.69 -10.37 24.77
N ASP A 166 0.30 -9.71 25.88
CA ASP A 166 -1.09 -9.70 26.36
C ASP A 166 -1.92 -8.53 25.82
N ALA A 167 -1.29 -7.60 25.10
CA ALA A 167 -1.98 -6.43 24.57
C ALA A 167 -2.87 -6.79 23.35
N LYS A 168 -3.89 -5.95 23.10
CA LYS A 168 -4.87 -6.12 22.04
C LYS A 168 -4.80 -4.98 21.04
N VAL A 169 -5.16 -5.28 19.79
CA VAL A 169 -5.36 -4.30 18.72
C VAL A 169 -6.86 -4.05 18.55
N VAL A 170 -7.32 -2.83 18.72
CA VAL A 170 -8.70 -2.44 18.42
C VAL A 170 -8.76 -1.98 16.96
N LEU A 171 -9.39 -2.80 16.12
CA LEU A 171 -9.48 -2.55 14.67
C LEU A 171 -10.76 -1.78 14.33
N ARG A 172 -10.62 -0.75 13.48
CA ARG A 172 -11.73 -0.02 12.87
C ARG A 172 -11.57 0.10 11.37
N TRP A 173 -12.67 -0.12 10.65
CA TRP A 173 -12.74 -0.01 9.21
C TRP A 173 -13.39 1.31 8.82
N ALA A 174 -12.70 2.13 8.04
CA ALA A 174 -13.24 3.41 7.60
C ALA A 174 -14.30 3.29 6.50
N CYS A 175 -14.36 2.13 5.82
CA CYS A 175 -15.47 1.80 4.92
C CYS A 175 -16.78 1.48 5.66
N LEU A 176 -16.75 1.34 6.99
CA LEU A 176 -17.91 1.13 7.85
C LEU A 176 -18.07 2.34 8.77
N PRO A 177 -18.58 3.48 8.27
CA PRO A 177 -18.76 4.67 9.08
C PRO A 177 -19.81 4.39 10.16
N ASP A 178 -19.37 4.36 11.42
CA ASP A 178 -20.23 4.30 12.58
C ASP A 178 -20.01 5.56 13.43
N PRO A 179 -21.00 6.46 13.53
CA PRO A 179 -20.88 7.66 14.34
C PRO A 179 -20.61 7.39 15.82
N ALA A 180 -20.98 6.21 16.33
CA ALA A 180 -20.71 5.78 17.70
C ALA A 180 -19.24 5.37 17.90
N HIS A 181 -18.51 5.12 16.83
CA HIS A 181 -17.11 4.67 16.87
C HIS A 181 -16.20 5.58 16.02
N PRO A 182 -15.83 6.75 16.53
CA PRO A 182 -14.93 7.68 15.84
C PRO A 182 -13.60 7.01 15.47
N LEU A 183 -13.12 7.24 14.26
CA LEU A 183 -11.86 6.64 13.76
C LEU A 183 -10.63 7.10 14.53
N ASP A 184 -10.73 8.17 15.30
CA ASP A 184 -9.69 8.70 16.18
C ASP A 184 -9.70 8.09 17.60
N PHE A 185 -10.60 7.13 17.87
CA PHE A 185 -10.77 6.50 19.18
C PHE A 185 -11.11 7.46 20.32
N SER A 186 -11.71 8.63 20.05
CA SER A 186 -12.10 9.59 21.10
C SER A 186 -13.15 9.04 22.06
N ASP A 187 -13.89 8.01 21.68
CA ASP A 187 -14.82 7.23 22.50
C ASP A 187 -14.15 6.19 23.43
N ARG A 188 -12.84 5.93 23.25
CA ARG A 188 -12.10 4.89 23.97
C ARG A 188 -10.94 5.49 24.78
N GLN A 189 -11.09 5.52 26.12
CA GLN A 189 -10.05 6.00 27.01
C GLN A 189 -8.88 5.02 27.17
N ASP A 190 -9.11 3.76 26.86
CA ASP A 190 -8.14 2.67 26.90
C ASP A 190 -7.32 2.54 25.61
N VAL A 191 -7.52 3.40 24.62
CA VAL A 191 -6.73 3.49 23.38
C VAL A 191 -6.14 4.89 23.26
N GLU A 192 -4.89 5.07 23.66
CA GLU A 192 -4.17 6.35 23.53
C GLU A 192 -3.28 6.40 22.28
N ILE A 193 -2.79 5.25 21.81
CA ILE A 193 -1.92 5.12 20.64
C ILE A 193 -2.65 4.32 19.59
N PHE A 194 -2.66 4.82 18.36
CA PHE A 194 -3.30 4.12 17.25
C PHE A 194 -2.64 4.46 15.91
N TYR A 195 -2.74 3.50 14.99
CA TYR A 195 -2.40 3.74 13.60
C TYR A 195 -3.59 4.44 12.93
N ALA A 196 -3.34 5.63 12.38
CA ALA A 196 -4.31 6.39 11.60
C ALA A 196 -4.04 6.18 10.11
N ARG A 197 -5.07 5.93 9.34
CA ARG A 197 -4.94 5.82 7.89
C ARG A 197 -4.71 7.20 7.25
N ASP A 198 -4.08 7.21 6.09
CA ASP A 198 -4.13 8.32 5.14
C ASP A 198 -5.56 8.41 4.54
N ASN A 199 -6.05 9.56 4.19
CA ASN A 199 -7.38 9.88 3.65
C ASN A 199 -8.42 10.26 4.73
N ARG A 200 -8.10 11.20 5.59
CA ARG A 200 -9.12 12.06 6.15
C ARG A 200 -9.51 13.10 5.10
N GLU A 201 -10.81 13.40 5.04
CA GLU A 201 -11.37 14.52 4.29
C GLU A 201 -10.55 15.81 4.48
N PRO A 202 -10.56 16.76 3.53
CA PRO A 202 -9.57 17.85 3.39
C PRO A 202 -9.42 18.83 4.56
N GLU A 203 -10.17 18.70 5.62
CA GLU A 203 -10.11 19.59 6.79
C GLU A 203 -9.03 19.22 7.81
N GLY A 204 -8.35 18.08 7.65
CA GLY A 204 -7.28 17.64 8.55
C GLY A 204 -5.92 18.22 8.19
N THR A 205 -5.14 18.56 9.21
CA THR A 205 -3.72 18.92 9.01
C THR A 205 -2.97 17.72 8.45
N HIS A 206 -2.04 17.93 7.53
CA HIS A 206 -1.26 16.94 6.77
C HIS A 206 -0.42 15.93 7.60
N ARG A 207 -0.66 15.81 8.89
CA ARG A 207 0.11 15.00 9.86
C ARG A 207 -0.73 13.94 10.57
N ASP A 208 -1.97 13.70 10.16
CA ASP A 208 -2.91 12.86 10.90
C ASP A 208 -2.91 11.39 10.39
N TYR A 209 -1.81 10.91 9.80
CA TYR A 209 -1.66 9.52 9.42
C TYR A 209 -0.38 8.91 10.00
N GLY A 210 -0.31 7.58 9.98
CA GLY A 210 0.76 6.83 10.61
C GLY A 210 0.42 6.49 12.06
N LEU A 211 1.43 6.21 12.87
CA LEU A 211 1.25 5.95 14.29
C LEU A 211 1.22 7.26 15.07
N VAL A 212 0.13 7.48 15.79
CA VAL A 212 -0.11 8.70 16.55
C VAL A 212 -0.47 8.38 18.00
N ARG A 213 -0.20 9.34 18.90
CA ARG A 213 -0.71 9.35 20.27
C ARG A 213 -1.73 10.46 20.43
N ARG A 214 -2.89 10.14 21.00
CA ARG A 214 -3.86 11.14 21.41
C ARG A 214 -3.41 11.76 22.74
N MET A 215 -3.26 13.07 22.74
CA MET A 215 -2.89 13.86 23.89
C MET A 215 -4.12 14.20 24.73
N PRO A 216 -3.94 14.60 26.03
CA PRO A 216 -5.07 14.95 26.89
C PRO A 216 -5.92 16.13 26.40
N ASP A 217 -5.36 17.00 25.56
CA ASP A 217 -6.07 18.12 24.92
C ASP A 217 -6.81 17.72 23.63
N GLY A 218 -6.76 16.44 23.26
CA GLY A 218 -7.36 15.89 22.05
C GLY A 218 -6.50 16.02 20.78
N SER A 219 -5.34 16.68 20.86
CA SER A 219 -4.40 16.75 19.72
C SER A 219 -3.74 15.40 19.47
N LEU A 220 -3.25 15.18 18.23
CA LEU A 220 -2.54 13.98 17.83
C LEU A 220 -1.04 14.26 17.71
N GLN A 221 -0.24 13.53 18.48
CA GLN A 221 1.23 13.57 18.40
C GLN A 221 1.70 12.46 17.44
N PRO A 222 2.39 12.79 16.34
CA PRO A 222 3.00 11.79 15.46
C PRO A 222 4.13 11.03 16.19
N LEU A 223 4.15 9.71 16.06
CA LEU A 223 5.19 8.84 16.61
C LEU A 223 6.03 8.19 15.50
N GLY A 224 5.41 7.80 14.39
CA GLY A 224 6.08 7.22 13.24
C GLY A 224 5.18 7.29 12.00
N LEU A 225 5.73 7.79 10.90
CA LEU A 225 5.03 7.98 9.64
C LEU A 225 5.57 7.01 8.59
N PRO A 226 4.74 6.17 7.95
CA PRO A 226 5.14 5.47 6.74
C PRO A 226 5.55 6.47 5.65
N VAL A 227 6.67 6.20 4.99
CA VAL A 227 7.18 7.00 3.88
C VAL A 227 7.27 6.12 2.65
N TRP A 228 6.48 6.46 1.64
CA TRP A 228 6.50 5.74 0.36
C TRP A 228 7.55 6.37 -0.56
N ARG A 229 8.54 5.57 -0.93
CA ARG A 229 9.68 5.97 -1.78
C ARG A 229 9.37 5.66 -3.24
N TRP A 230 8.37 6.36 -3.79
CA TRP A 230 7.99 6.22 -5.19
C TRP A 230 9.10 6.64 -6.16
N ASP A 231 10.02 7.47 -5.71
CA ASP A 231 11.25 7.82 -6.44
C ASP A 231 12.06 6.58 -6.81
N THR A 232 12.33 5.72 -5.82
CA THR A 232 13.04 4.45 -6.05
C THR A 232 12.30 3.60 -7.10
N PHE A 233 10.98 3.46 -6.96
CA PHE A 233 10.18 2.65 -7.87
C PHE A 233 10.16 3.23 -9.29
N TYR A 234 9.84 4.50 -9.47
CA TYR A 234 9.72 5.12 -10.79
C TYR A 234 11.04 5.15 -11.54
N ILE A 235 12.13 5.48 -10.86
CA ILE A 235 13.46 5.53 -11.46
C ILE A 235 13.87 4.13 -11.97
N GLU A 236 13.66 3.08 -11.17
CA GLU A 236 14.00 1.71 -11.57
C GLU A 236 13.16 1.20 -12.73
N ILE A 237 11.84 1.49 -12.74
CA ILE A 237 10.97 1.12 -13.87
C ILE A 237 11.41 1.83 -15.16
N ILE A 238 11.62 3.14 -15.13
CA ILE A 238 12.05 3.90 -16.30
C ILE A 238 13.44 3.46 -16.78
N ARG A 239 14.37 3.18 -15.84
CA ARG A 239 15.66 2.61 -16.17
C ARG A 239 15.54 1.26 -16.88
N SER A 240 14.66 0.37 -16.39
CA SER A 240 14.42 -0.94 -17.01
C SER A 240 13.90 -0.82 -18.45
N ILE A 241 13.11 0.21 -18.75
CA ILE A 241 12.63 0.48 -20.12
C ILE A 241 13.79 0.97 -21.00
N PHE A 242 14.60 1.93 -20.53
CA PHE A 242 15.76 2.42 -21.26
C PHE A 242 16.79 1.31 -21.52
N ASP A 243 16.96 0.38 -20.61
CA ASP A 243 17.88 -0.75 -20.74
C ASP A 243 17.32 -1.91 -21.58
N GLY A 244 16.03 -1.87 -21.93
CA GLY A 244 15.34 -2.91 -22.69
C GLY A 244 14.95 -4.13 -21.85
N ALA A 245 15.16 -4.10 -20.53
CA ALA A 245 14.77 -5.17 -19.62
C ALA A 245 13.24 -5.32 -19.53
N TRP A 246 12.50 -4.21 -19.61
CA TRP A 246 11.04 -4.24 -19.66
C TRP A 246 10.50 -5.15 -20.77
N ASP A 247 11.06 -5.04 -21.98
CA ASP A 247 10.59 -5.78 -23.15
C ASP A 247 11.07 -7.24 -23.15
N SER A 248 12.18 -7.55 -22.48
CA SER A 248 12.66 -8.92 -22.30
C SER A 248 11.72 -9.75 -21.41
N ASP A 249 11.13 -9.13 -20.39
CA ASP A 249 10.12 -9.77 -19.53
C ASP A 249 8.78 -9.96 -20.28
N ALA A 250 8.44 -9.06 -21.20
CA ALA A 250 7.25 -9.15 -22.03
C ALA A 250 7.29 -10.31 -23.03
N ALA A 251 8.46 -10.74 -23.47
CA ALA A 251 8.64 -11.88 -24.39
C ALA A 251 8.11 -13.21 -23.82
N GLY A 252 7.86 -13.29 -22.51
CA GLY A 252 7.32 -14.45 -21.82
C GLY A 252 5.84 -14.36 -21.44
N ALA A 253 5.09 -13.33 -21.86
CA ALA A 253 3.68 -13.11 -21.46
C ALA A 253 3.45 -13.21 -19.93
N ARG A 254 4.44 -12.83 -19.12
CA ARG A 254 4.33 -12.86 -17.66
C ARG A 254 3.64 -11.60 -17.17
N ALA A 255 2.56 -11.82 -16.47
CA ALA A 255 1.96 -10.81 -15.63
C ALA A 255 2.93 -10.45 -14.49
N VAL A 256 3.28 -9.18 -14.33
CA VAL A 256 4.21 -8.71 -13.33
C VAL A 256 3.49 -7.85 -12.30
N ASN A 257 3.65 -8.23 -11.04
CA ASN A 257 3.23 -7.42 -9.91
C ASN A 257 4.48 -7.01 -9.12
N TYR A 258 4.75 -5.72 -9.07
CA TYR A 258 5.83 -5.15 -8.27
C TYR A 258 5.34 -4.91 -6.86
N TRP A 259 5.61 -5.84 -5.98
CA TRP A 259 5.29 -5.73 -4.56
C TRP A 259 6.57 -5.54 -3.76
N TRP A 260 6.99 -4.28 -3.65
CA TRP A 260 8.25 -3.88 -3.05
C TRP A 260 8.05 -3.33 -1.65
N GLY A 261 8.99 -3.60 -0.74
CA GLY A 261 8.96 -3.19 0.66
C GLY A 261 10.24 -2.50 1.10
N MET A 262 10.51 -2.54 2.39
CA MET A 262 11.65 -1.87 3.03
C MET A 262 12.99 -2.36 2.46
N ARG A 263 13.14 -3.67 2.23
CA ARG A 263 14.37 -4.24 1.63
C ARG A 263 14.74 -3.66 0.27
N SER A 264 13.76 -3.28 -0.53
CA SER A 264 13.98 -2.63 -1.83
C SER A 264 14.12 -1.11 -1.74
N GLY A 265 14.00 -0.53 -0.54
CA GLY A 265 13.95 0.90 -0.32
C GLY A 265 12.66 1.58 -0.84
N ALA A 266 11.59 0.80 -1.07
CA ALA A 266 10.30 1.35 -1.51
C ALA A 266 9.46 1.92 -0.37
N GLU A 267 9.74 1.52 0.87
CA GLU A 267 9.12 2.05 2.07
C GLU A 267 10.15 2.29 3.17
N GLU A 268 9.91 3.31 3.97
CA GLU A 268 10.68 3.72 5.14
C GLU A 268 9.71 4.18 6.23
N ILE A 269 10.22 4.44 7.44
CA ILE A 269 9.47 5.09 8.52
C ILE A 269 10.21 6.35 8.95
N ASP A 270 9.51 7.48 8.98
CA ASP A 270 9.99 8.71 9.61
C ASP A 270 9.55 8.72 11.07
N TYR A 271 10.46 8.39 11.97
CA TYR A 271 10.20 8.35 13.40
C TYR A 271 10.28 9.74 14.03
N SER A 272 9.42 9.98 15.02
CA SER A 272 9.51 11.20 15.84
C SER A 272 10.87 11.31 16.52
N LYS A 273 11.46 12.49 16.46
CA LYS A 273 12.75 12.79 17.13
C LYS A 273 12.65 12.79 18.66
N ASP A 274 11.42 12.87 19.18
CA ASP A 274 11.15 12.89 20.63
C ASP A 274 11.05 11.47 21.23
N LEU A 275 11.27 10.42 20.43
CA LEU A 275 11.26 9.04 20.94
C LEU A 275 12.47 8.77 21.84
N PRO A 276 12.30 7.93 22.88
CA PRO A 276 13.41 7.52 23.73
C PRO A 276 14.53 6.86 22.90
N ALA A 277 15.79 7.16 23.23
CA ALA A 277 16.94 6.64 22.50
C ALA A 277 16.97 5.10 22.42
N GLY A 278 16.59 4.40 23.51
CA GLY A 278 16.49 2.93 23.50
C GLY A 278 15.40 2.40 22.57
N THR A 279 14.31 3.13 22.39
CA THR A 279 13.25 2.79 21.42
C THR A 279 13.76 2.93 19.99
N LEU A 280 14.47 4.02 19.68
CA LEU A 280 15.07 4.22 18.35
C LEU A 280 16.11 3.14 18.04
N GLN A 281 16.96 2.76 19.03
CA GLN A 281 17.94 1.67 18.85
C GLN A 281 17.27 0.32 18.60
N LEU A 282 16.16 0.01 19.29
CA LEU A 282 15.38 -1.20 19.03
C LEU A 282 14.83 -1.22 17.62
N LEU A 283 14.22 -0.12 17.18
CA LEU A 283 13.63 -0.02 15.84
C LEU A 283 14.70 -0.13 14.75
N ASP A 284 15.84 0.55 14.89
CA ASP A 284 16.98 0.46 13.97
C ASP A 284 17.50 -1.00 13.82
N LEU A 285 17.60 -1.72 14.96
CA LEU A 285 17.94 -3.14 14.91
C LEU A 285 16.91 -3.98 14.15
N MET A 286 15.63 -3.76 14.42
CA MET A 286 14.54 -4.51 13.78
C MET A 286 14.44 -4.20 12.28
N GLU A 287 14.64 -2.93 11.88
CA GLU A 287 14.73 -2.54 10.46
C GLU A 287 15.89 -3.24 9.76
N LYS A 288 17.06 -3.24 10.38
CA LYS A 288 18.23 -3.94 9.85
C LYS A 288 17.96 -5.42 9.63
N MET A 289 17.33 -6.09 10.59
CA MET A 289 16.95 -7.49 10.46
C MET A 289 15.94 -7.73 9.32
N LEU A 290 15.00 -6.81 9.10
CA LEU A 290 14.08 -6.86 7.95
C LEU A 290 14.82 -6.70 6.62
N HIS A 291 15.76 -5.75 6.53
CA HIS A 291 16.57 -5.55 5.33
C HIS A 291 17.44 -6.76 4.99
N GLU A 292 17.96 -7.46 6.00
CA GLU A 292 18.82 -8.64 5.86
C GLU A 292 18.01 -9.94 5.67
N ASP A 293 16.68 -9.89 5.74
CA ASP A 293 15.76 -11.06 5.65
C ASP A 293 15.92 -12.04 6.84
N ASP A 294 16.42 -11.52 7.96
CA ASP A 294 16.68 -12.30 9.17
C ASP A 294 15.49 -12.27 10.16
N LEU A 295 14.50 -11.41 9.90
CA LEU A 295 13.32 -11.24 10.74
C LEU A 295 12.09 -11.88 10.09
N ARG A 296 11.46 -12.81 10.81
CA ARG A 296 10.16 -13.36 10.42
C ARG A 296 9.05 -12.62 11.16
N ILE A 297 8.24 -11.90 10.39
CA ILE A 297 7.08 -11.16 10.92
C ILE A 297 5.99 -12.12 11.42
N PHE A 298 5.80 -13.23 10.69
CA PHE A 298 4.82 -14.24 11.05
C PHE A 298 5.53 -15.50 11.56
N PRO A 299 5.39 -15.82 12.87
CA PRO A 299 6.01 -17.01 13.47
C PRO A 299 5.35 -18.32 13.01
N GLU A 300 5.93 -19.44 13.41
CA GLU A 300 5.44 -20.79 13.05
C GLU A 300 4.04 -21.07 13.61
N ASP A 301 3.80 -20.65 14.86
CA ASP A 301 2.51 -20.78 15.52
C ASP A 301 1.77 -19.45 15.49
N LEU A 302 0.73 -19.38 14.64
CA LEU A 302 -0.15 -18.23 14.54
C LEU A 302 -1.53 -18.58 15.11
N TYR A 303 -2.07 -17.68 15.89
CA TYR A 303 -3.39 -17.81 16.48
C TYR A 303 -4.33 -16.82 15.79
N ALA A 304 -5.13 -17.34 14.87
CA ALA A 304 -6.20 -16.57 14.25
C ALA A 304 -7.44 -16.55 15.16
N GLN A 305 -8.33 -15.61 14.94
CA GLN A 305 -9.60 -15.53 15.65
C GLN A 305 -10.38 -16.86 15.47
N GLY A 306 -10.59 -17.57 16.59
CA GLY A 306 -11.38 -18.81 16.64
C GLY A 306 -10.67 -20.10 16.23
N HIS A 307 -9.42 -20.05 15.75
CA HIS A 307 -8.66 -21.27 15.41
C HIS A 307 -7.14 -21.04 15.43
N VAL A 308 -6.41 -22.12 15.58
CA VAL A 308 -4.94 -22.11 15.54
C VAL A 308 -4.49 -22.47 14.14
N LEU A 309 -3.61 -21.64 13.58
CA LEU A 309 -2.94 -21.91 12.32
C LEU A 309 -1.60 -22.58 12.65
N HIS A 310 -1.59 -23.92 12.65
CA HIS A 310 -0.35 -24.65 12.78
C HIS A 310 0.32 -24.85 11.43
N SER A 311 1.58 -24.51 11.37
CA SER A 311 2.43 -25.05 10.33
C SER A 311 3.53 -25.89 10.98
N PRO A 312 3.59 -27.20 10.72
CA PRO A 312 4.62 -28.09 11.23
C PRO A 312 6.03 -27.80 10.65
N GLU A 313 6.09 -26.96 9.65
CA GLU A 313 7.34 -26.49 9.05
C GLU A 313 7.32 -24.95 9.11
N ALA A 314 8.48 -24.33 9.37
CA ALA A 314 8.61 -22.87 9.39
C ALA A 314 8.03 -22.26 8.10
N VAL A 315 6.79 -21.83 8.15
CA VAL A 315 6.10 -21.30 6.97
C VAL A 315 6.60 -19.88 6.73
N VAL A 316 7.40 -19.74 5.71
CA VAL A 316 7.57 -18.46 5.05
C VAL A 316 6.34 -18.27 4.16
N TYR A 317 5.42 -17.41 4.57
CA TYR A 317 4.29 -17.04 3.72
C TYR A 317 4.80 -16.52 2.38
N SER A 318 4.34 -17.12 1.30
CA SER A 318 4.60 -16.60 -0.04
C SER A 318 3.94 -15.22 -0.21
N PRO A 319 4.42 -14.39 -1.13
CA PRO A 319 3.77 -13.12 -1.44
C PRO A 319 2.28 -13.26 -1.74
N LYS A 320 1.87 -14.36 -2.39
CA LYS A 320 0.47 -14.64 -2.69
C LYS A 320 -0.35 -14.89 -1.42
N GLU A 321 0.15 -15.72 -0.50
CA GLU A 321 -0.53 -16.01 0.76
C GLU A 321 -0.68 -14.77 1.63
N LEU A 322 0.33 -13.90 1.66
CA LEU A 322 0.24 -12.60 2.36
C LEU A 322 -0.78 -11.66 1.70
N MET A 323 -0.81 -11.59 0.37
CA MET A 323 -1.80 -10.79 -0.33
C MET A 323 -3.24 -11.30 -0.12
N GLU A 324 -3.42 -12.61 -0.15
CA GLU A 324 -4.74 -13.26 -0.06
C GLU A 324 -5.16 -13.58 1.38
N MET A 325 -4.38 -13.15 2.39
CA MET A 325 -4.68 -13.38 3.80
C MET A 325 -6.08 -12.86 4.14
N ASP A 326 -6.95 -13.72 4.67
CA ASP A 326 -8.38 -13.47 4.90
C ASP A 326 -8.81 -13.75 6.35
N TRP A 327 -7.87 -13.69 7.28
CA TRP A 327 -8.07 -13.89 8.70
C TRP A 327 -7.40 -12.79 9.52
N LEU A 328 -7.79 -12.63 10.77
CA LEU A 328 -7.20 -11.71 11.74
C LEU A 328 -6.58 -12.48 12.91
N ASP A 329 -5.51 -11.95 13.49
CA ASP A 329 -4.85 -12.48 14.69
C ASP A 329 -5.83 -12.46 15.88
N GLU A 330 -5.69 -13.43 16.80
CA GLU A 330 -6.53 -13.54 18.00
C GLU A 330 -6.47 -12.33 18.94
N CYS A 331 -5.38 -11.56 18.89
CA CYS A 331 -5.26 -10.34 19.68
C CYS A 331 -6.00 -9.13 19.06
N VAL A 332 -6.54 -9.27 17.85
CA VAL A 332 -7.32 -8.21 17.19
C VAL A 332 -8.76 -8.23 17.69
N GLU A 333 -9.19 -7.12 18.30
CA GLU A 333 -10.59 -6.83 18.63
C GLU A 333 -11.24 -6.14 17.43
N GLY A 334 -12.08 -6.85 16.71
CA GLY A 334 -12.72 -6.45 15.46
C GLY A 334 -12.87 -7.64 14.52
N ALA A 335 -13.48 -7.45 13.38
CA ALA A 335 -13.68 -8.49 12.38
C ALA A 335 -13.45 -7.96 10.97
N LEU A 336 -13.25 -8.86 10.01
CA LEU A 336 -13.38 -8.51 8.60
C LEU A 336 -14.86 -8.19 8.33
N PRO A 337 -15.18 -7.07 7.66
CA PRO A 337 -16.57 -6.72 7.38
C PRO A 337 -17.18 -7.72 6.39
N HIS A 338 -18.49 -7.94 6.50
CA HIS A 338 -19.23 -8.67 5.49
C HIS A 338 -19.46 -7.80 4.25
N TYR A 339 -19.56 -8.43 3.09
CA TYR A 339 -19.78 -7.71 1.83
C TYR A 339 -21.02 -6.79 1.88
N ASP A 340 -22.11 -7.26 2.50
CA ASP A 340 -23.38 -6.53 2.61
C ASP A 340 -23.32 -5.29 3.52
N GLU A 341 -22.27 -5.18 4.34
CA GLU A 341 -22.06 -4.01 5.22
C GLU A 341 -21.35 -2.86 4.49
N LEU A 342 -20.79 -3.13 3.30
CA LEU A 342 -19.97 -2.20 2.55
C LEU A 342 -20.84 -1.23 1.72
N ASP A 343 -20.36 -0.02 1.53
CA ASP A 343 -21.01 0.95 0.64
C ASP A 343 -20.80 0.60 -0.86
N VAL A 344 -21.56 1.25 -1.74
CA VAL A 344 -21.51 0.97 -3.19
C VAL A 344 -20.13 1.25 -3.81
N LYS A 345 -19.43 2.30 -3.34
CA LYS A 345 -18.08 2.63 -3.83
C LYS A 345 -17.08 1.55 -3.42
N THR A 346 -17.23 1.06 -2.20
CA THR A 346 -16.42 -0.04 -1.70
C THR A 346 -16.70 -1.34 -2.45
N HIS A 347 -17.95 -1.62 -2.84
CA HIS A 347 -18.29 -2.79 -3.67
C HIS A 347 -17.51 -2.80 -5.00
N THR A 348 -17.40 -1.67 -5.68
CA THR A 348 -16.64 -1.56 -6.93
C THR A 348 -15.15 -1.88 -6.70
N LEU A 349 -14.57 -1.33 -5.64
CA LEU A 349 -13.20 -1.62 -5.26
C LEU A 349 -13.00 -3.10 -4.89
N MET A 350 -13.96 -3.70 -4.16
CA MET A 350 -13.91 -5.11 -3.75
C MET A 350 -14.01 -6.06 -4.94
N ALA A 351 -14.77 -5.71 -5.98
CA ALA A 351 -14.83 -6.50 -7.21
C ALA A 351 -13.44 -6.61 -7.88
N ILE A 352 -12.62 -5.57 -7.78
CA ILE A 352 -11.29 -5.49 -8.39
C ILE A 352 -10.22 -6.06 -7.47
N ASN A 353 -10.12 -5.55 -6.24
CA ASN A 353 -9.01 -5.80 -5.30
C ASN A 353 -9.44 -6.48 -3.99
N GLY A 354 -10.72 -6.83 -3.82
CA GLY A 354 -11.21 -7.46 -2.61
C GLY A 354 -10.64 -8.84 -2.39
N LEU A 355 -10.57 -9.27 -1.13
CA LEU A 355 -10.27 -10.64 -0.75
C LEU A 355 -11.24 -11.62 -1.43
N ASN A 356 -10.78 -12.82 -1.76
CA ASN A 356 -11.61 -13.82 -2.43
C ASN A 356 -12.87 -14.18 -1.64
N THR A 357 -12.78 -14.20 -0.31
CA THR A 357 -13.90 -14.45 0.62
C THR A 357 -14.94 -13.33 0.59
N LEU A 358 -14.52 -12.09 0.26
CA LEU A 358 -15.37 -10.90 0.21
C LEU A 358 -15.81 -10.56 -1.22
N LYS A 359 -15.17 -11.13 -2.24
CA LYS A 359 -15.69 -11.10 -3.63
C LYS A 359 -16.95 -11.92 -3.81
N GLY A 360 -17.43 -12.53 -2.73
CA GLY A 360 -18.53 -13.42 -2.71
C GLY A 360 -19.76 -12.82 -3.38
N PHE A 361 -20.18 -13.52 -4.47
CA PHE A 361 -21.49 -13.41 -5.10
C PHE A 361 -21.67 -12.41 -6.24
N VAL A 362 -20.63 -12.08 -7.00
CA VAL A 362 -20.86 -11.84 -8.43
C VAL A 362 -20.99 -13.22 -9.08
N LYS A 363 -22.19 -13.77 -9.03
CA LYS A 363 -22.62 -14.84 -9.92
C LYS A 363 -23.05 -14.24 -11.25
#